data_2976a2012aa39f267c62b3654f4afaf9
#
_entry.id   2976a2012aa39f267c62b3654f4afaf9
#
_cell.length_a   1.000
_cell.length_b   1.000
_cell.length_c   1.000
_cell.angle_alpha   90.00
_cell.angle_beta   90.00
_cell.angle_gamma   90.00
#
_symmetry.space_group_name_H-M   'P 1'
#
loop_
_entity.id
_entity.type
_entity.pdbx_description
1 polymer ?
#
loop_
_entity_poly.entity_id
_entity_poly.type
_entity_poly.pdbx_seq_one_letter_code
_entity_poly.pdbx_strand_id
1 'polypeptide(L)'
;MIIDHCRNKDELYNLYSNRPMPNQYEFEWLVNNPNLFCFYDEEQGFLRGFITIQKEGDELTLSGTSIKGNMPDNVQAIIKVCNAFDEDMYAYTPLRHAALVLRIAGFEKISKNKYVRYKNG
;
A
#
# COMPACT_ATOMS: atom_id res chain seq x y z
N MET A 1 2.76 10.41 -11.23
CA MET A 1 2.48 10.04 -9.83
C MET A 1 3.68 10.33 -8.97
N ILE A 2 3.47 11.01 -7.87
CA ILE A 2 4.53 11.41 -6.94
C ILE A 2 4.36 10.62 -5.65
N ILE A 3 5.42 10.00 -5.16
CA ILE A 3 5.44 9.31 -3.86
C ILE A 3 6.16 10.21 -2.86
N ASP A 4 5.52 10.48 -1.73
CA ASP A 4 6.01 11.42 -0.72
C ASP A 4 5.44 11.06 0.65
N HIS A 5 5.86 11.77 1.70
CA HIS A 5 5.17 11.66 2.98
C HIS A 5 3.82 12.37 2.93
N CYS A 6 3.04 12.18 3.99
CA CYS A 6 1.75 12.84 4.09
C CYS A 6 1.90 14.37 4.09
N ARG A 7 1.25 15.02 3.12
CA ARG A 7 1.23 16.48 2.99
C ARG A 7 0.06 17.12 3.72
N ASN A 8 -1.03 16.36 3.89
CA ASN A 8 -2.26 16.86 4.50
C ASN A 8 -2.93 15.74 5.27
N LYS A 9 -2.96 15.87 6.60
CA LYS A 9 -3.53 14.84 7.48
C LYS A 9 -5.02 14.64 7.30
N ASP A 10 -5.76 15.70 6.99
CA ASP A 10 -7.21 15.61 6.79
C ASP A 10 -7.54 14.82 5.54
N GLU A 11 -6.80 15.04 4.48
CA GLU A 11 -6.95 14.28 3.23
C GLU A 11 -6.64 12.79 3.45
N LEU A 12 -5.55 12.52 4.17
CA LEU A 12 -5.18 11.15 4.52
C LEU A 12 -6.25 10.49 5.41
N TYR A 13 -6.78 11.22 6.38
CA TYR A 13 -7.83 10.71 7.26
C TYR A 13 -9.09 10.35 6.49
N ASN A 14 -9.48 11.16 5.52
CA ASN A 14 -10.64 10.85 4.68
C ASN A 14 -10.45 9.53 3.92
N LEU A 15 -9.28 9.32 3.33
CA LEU A 15 -8.98 8.09 2.63
C LEU A 15 -8.93 6.88 3.58
N TYR A 16 -8.28 7.06 4.74
CA TYR A 16 -8.18 6.04 5.77
C TYR A 16 -9.56 5.61 6.29
N SER A 17 -10.45 6.59 6.53
CA SER A 17 -11.79 6.34 7.11
C SER A 17 -12.74 5.65 6.14
N ASN A 18 -12.51 5.77 4.84
CA ASN A 18 -13.38 5.24 3.80
C ASN A 18 -12.86 3.94 3.18
N ARG A 19 -11.95 3.24 3.87
CA ARG A 19 -11.43 1.95 3.41
C ARG A 19 -12.55 0.91 3.36
N PRO A 20 -12.50 -0.02 2.38
CA PRO A 20 -13.50 -1.09 2.27
C PRO A 20 -13.38 -2.14 3.36
N MET A 21 -12.25 -2.18 4.09
CA MET A 21 -12.02 -3.11 5.20
C MET A 21 -11.93 -2.34 6.51
N PRO A 22 -12.20 -2.99 7.66
CA PRO A 22 -11.97 -2.37 8.95
C PRO A 22 -10.53 -1.90 9.08
N ASN A 23 -10.32 -0.76 9.74
CA ASN A 23 -9.00 -0.20 9.96
C ASN A 23 -8.22 -1.12 10.90
N GLN A 24 -7.10 -1.65 10.40
CA GLN A 24 -6.23 -2.54 11.15
C GLN A 24 -5.40 -1.78 12.18
N TYR A 25 -5.07 -0.54 11.88
CA TYR A 25 -4.23 0.31 12.71
C TYR A 25 -4.94 1.63 12.99
N GLU A 26 -4.65 2.23 14.16
CA GLU A 26 -5.15 3.55 14.48
C GLU A 26 -4.51 4.62 13.59
N PHE A 27 -5.22 5.71 13.36
CA PHE A 27 -4.76 6.77 12.47
C PHE A 27 -3.45 7.41 12.97
N GLU A 28 -3.31 7.60 14.28
CA GLU A 28 -2.07 8.16 14.83
C GLU A 28 -0.87 7.27 14.58
N TRP A 29 -1.05 5.95 14.70
CA TRP A 29 -0.01 5.00 14.34
C TRP A 29 0.38 5.16 12.87
N LEU A 30 -0.62 5.31 12.01
CA LEU A 30 -0.41 5.45 10.58
C LEU A 30 0.44 6.68 10.27
N VAL A 31 0.06 7.86 10.77
CA VAL A 31 0.77 9.11 10.45
C VAL A 31 2.17 9.17 11.07
N ASN A 32 2.41 8.43 12.14
CA ASN A 32 3.72 8.38 12.79
C ASN A 32 4.61 7.24 12.29
N ASN A 33 4.12 6.41 11.38
CA ASN A 33 4.91 5.34 10.81
C ASN A 33 5.95 5.92 9.85
N PRO A 34 7.27 5.72 10.09
CA PRO A 34 8.31 6.23 9.20
C PRO A 34 8.26 5.61 7.81
N ASN A 35 7.58 4.48 7.65
CA ASN A 35 7.40 3.79 6.38
C ASN A 35 5.99 3.99 5.83
N LEU A 36 5.42 5.18 6.02
CA LEU A 36 4.20 5.61 5.34
C LEU A 36 4.59 6.30 4.04
N PHE A 37 4.05 5.79 2.94
CA PHE A 37 4.26 6.34 1.60
C PHE A 37 2.91 6.77 1.03
N CYS A 38 2.77 8.05 0.75
CA CYS A 38 1.58 8.61 0.12
C CYS A 38 1.86 8.84 -1.35
N PHE A 39 0.91 8.55 -2.22
CA PHE A 39 1.09 8.83 -3.63
C PHE A 39 0.04 9.80 -4.13
N TYR A 40 0.51 10.80 -4.88
CA TYR A 40 -0.25 11.97 -5.29
C TYR A 40 -0.33 12.06 -6.80
N ASP A 41 -1.43 12.64 -7.28
CA ASP A 41 -1.57 13.00 -8.68
C ASP A 41 -0.55 14.09 -9.03
N GLU A 42 0.18 13.92 -10.13
CA GLU A 42 1.22 14.88 -10.54
C GLU A 42 0.66 16.23 -10.94
N GLU A 43 -0.49 16.23 -11.61
CA GLU A 43 -1.07 17.47 -12.15
C GLU A 43 -1.87 18.24 -11.13
N GLN A 44 -2.71 17.55 -10.36
CA GLN A 44 -3.66 18.18 -9.46
C GLN A 44 -3.25 18.12 -7.99
N GLY A 45 -2.27 17.27 -7.65
CA GLY A 45 -1.72 17.20 -6.31
C GLY A 45 -2.58 16.52 -5.25
N PHE A 46 -3.71 15.93 -5.63
CA PHE A 46 -4.55 15.26 -4.64
C PHE A 46 -3.99 13.87 -4.29
N LEU A 47 -4.30 13.43 -3.07
CA LEU A 47 -3.88 12.13 -2.57
C LEU A 47 -4.65 11.01 -3.28
N ARG A 48 -3.92 10.08 -3.90
CA ARG A 48 -4.51 8.94 -4.61
C ARG A 48 -4.52 7.67 -3.78
N GLY A 49 -3.59 7.55 -2.84
CA GLY A 49 -3.52 6.39 -2.00
C GLY A 49 -2.35 6.45 -1.04
N PHE A 50 -2.26 5.46 -0.18
CA PHE A 50 -1.11 5.31 0.71
C PHE A 50 -0.73 3.84 0.86
N ILE A 51 0.53 3.63 1.19
CA ILE A 51 1.10 2.30 1.48
C ILE A 51 1.87 2.42 2.77
N THR A 52 1.72 1.45 3.66
CA THR A 52 2.55 1.32 4.85
C THR A 52 3.34 0.03 4.79
N ILE A 53 4.55 0.07 5.32
CA ILE A 53 5.40 -1.11 5.46
C ILE A 53 5.70 -1.27 6.95
N GLN A 54 5.44 -2.45 7.48
CA GLN A 54 5.74 -2.76 8.88
C GLN A 54 6.19 -4.21 9.02
N LYS A 55 6.99 -4.46 10.05
CA LYS A 55 7.43 -5.81 10.40
C LYS A 55 6.32 -6.48 11.21
N GLU A 56 5.90 -7.67 10.81
CA GLU A 56 4.97 -8.51 11.57
C GLU A 56 5.66 -9.86 11.77
N GLY A 57 6.16 -10.10 12.99
CA GLY A 57 7.07 -11.22 13.22
C GLY A 57 8.34 -11.05 12.39
N ASP A 58 8.66 -12.04 11.58
CA ASP A 58 9.82 -12.00 10.67
C ASP A 58 9.46 -11.51 9.27
N GLU A 59 8.20 -11.19 9.03
CA GLU A 59 7.71 -10.80 7.69
C GLU A 59 7.58 -9.30 7.56
N LEU A 60 8.15 -8.75 6.51
CA LEU A 60 7.94 -7.37 6.13
C LEU A 60 6.63 -7.29 5.36
N THR A 61 5.66 -6.54 5.88
CA THR A 61 4.29 -6.56 5.39
C THR A 61 3.88 -5.21 4.82
N LEU A 62 3.26 -5.27 3.64
CA LEU A 62 2.71 -4.12 2.94
C LEU A 62 1.20 -4.07 3.16
N SER A 63 0.68 -2.89 3.50
CA SER A 63 -0.75 -2.63 3.50
C SER A 63 -1.02 -1.23 2.98
N GLY A 64 -2.27 -0.94 2.68
CA GLY A 64 -2.63 0.37 2.17
C GLY A 64 -3.99 0.39 1.52
N THR A 65 -4.31 1.53 0.92
CA THR A 65 -5.53 1.71 0.16
C THR A 65 -5.32 2.77 -0.91
N SER A 66 -6.21 2.79 -1.91
CA SER A 66 -6.16 3.76 -2.99
C SER A 66 -7.56 4.15 -3.43
N ILE A 67 -7.66 5.27 -4.15
CA ILE A 67 -8.88 5.70 -4.81
C ILE A 67 -9.13 4.77 -6.01
N LYS A 68 -10.39 4.40 -6.22
CA LYS A 68 -10.79 3.52 -7.31
C LYS A 68 -10.42 4.11 -8.68
N GLY A 69 -10.13 3.24 -9.62
CA GLY A 69 -10.11 3.58 -11.04
C GLY A 69 -8.74 3.81 -11.64
N ASN A 70 -7.65 3.66 -10.89
CA ASN A 70 -6.33 3.85 -11.48
C ASN A 70 -5.38 2.71 -11.13
N MET A 71 -5.70 1.53 -11.67
CA MET A 71 -4.90 0.33 -11.44
C MET A 71 -3.44 0.48 -11.87
N PRO A 72 -3.11 1.06 -13.06
CA PRO A 72 -1.71 1.21 -13.45
C PRO A 72 -0.87 1.99 -12.45
N ASP A 73 -1.40 3.10 -11.91
CA ASP A 73 -0.68 3.89 -10.92
C ASP A 73 -0.54 3.15 -9.59
N ASN A 74 -1.58 2.42 -9.18
CA ASN A 74 -1.53 1.61 -7.96
C ASN A 74 -0.45 0.54 -8.05
N VAL A 75 -0.38 -0.15 -9.19
CA VAL A 75 0.65 -1.16 -9.45
C VAL A 75 2.05 -0.53 -9.40
N GLN A 76 2.23 0.61 -10.06
CA GLN A 76 3.51 1.31 -10.07
C GLN A 76 3.94 1.77 -8.67
N ALA A 77 3.00 2.27 -7.87
CA ALA A 77 3.29 2.68 -6.50
C ALA A 77 3.79 1.49 -5.66
N ILE A 78 3.11 0.35 -5.75
CA ILE A 78 3.51 -0.86 -5.03
C ILE A 78 4.90 -1.32 -5.46
N ILE A 79 5.17 -1.36 -6.76
CA ILE A 79 6.48 -1.78 -7.28
C ILE A 79 7.58 -0.86 -6.78
N LYS A 80 7.38 0.46 -6.84
CA LYS A 80 8.38 1.43 -6.40
C LYS A 80 8.67 1.30 -4.90
N VAL A 81 7.63 1.15 -4.09
CA VAL A 81 7.81 0.98 -2.64
C VAL A 81 8.52 -0.33 -2.34
N CYS A 82 8.11 -1.43 -2.94
CA CYS A 82 8.75 -2.74 -2.73
C CYS A 82 10.24 -2.71 -3.13
N ASN A 83 10.56 -2.03 -4.22
CA ASN A 83 11.95 -1.95 -4.69
C ASN A 83 12.86 -1.14 -3.77
N ALA A 84 12.30 -0.33 -2.89
CA ALA A 84 13.06 0.41 -1.89
C ALA A 84 13.52 -0.48 -0.72
N PHE A 85 13.00 -1.69 -0.61
CA PHE A 85 13.33 -2.64 0.45
C PHE A 85 14.02 -3.87 -0.15
N ASP A 86 15.10 -4.32 0.50
CA ASP A 86 15.86 -5.49 0.05
C ASP A 86 15.44 -6.73 0.83
N GLU A 87 14.14 -6.99 0.87
CA GLU A 87 13.53 -8.13 1.57
C GLU A 87 12.30 -8.60 0.80
N ASP A 88 11.90 -9.84 1.06
CA ASP A 88 10.62 -10.34 0.56
C ASP A 88 9.49 -9.53 1.18
N MET A 89 8.48 -9.19 0.40
CA MET A 89 7.35 -8.39 0.85
C MET A 89 6.09 -9.24 0.89
N TYR A 90 5.39 -9.19 2.02
CA TYR A 90 4.14 -9.93 2.22
C TYR A 90 2.95 -8.99 2.21
N ALA A 91 1.81 -9.48 1.79
CA ALA A 91 0.56 -8.74 1.82
C ALA A 91 -0.62 -9.70 2.06
N TYR A 92 -1.64 -9.21 2.75
CA TYR A 92 -2.82 -9.99 3.09
C TYR A 92 -4.06 -9.26 2.63
N THR A 93 -4.92 -9.93 1.87
CA THR A 93 -6.20 -9.34 1.47
C THR A 93 -7.20 -10.43 1.09
N PRO A 94 -8.47 -10.31 1.51
CA PRO A 94 -9.57 -11.12 0.98
C PRO A 94 -10.21 -10.50 -0.26
N LEU A 95 -9.83 -9.27 -0.63
CA LEU A 95 -10.49 -8.52 -1.69
C LEU A 95 -9.94 -8.92 -3.06
N ARG A 96 -10.85 -9.26 -3.99
CA ARG A 96 -10.45 -9.72 -5.34
C ARG A 96 -9.70 -8.64 -6.11
N HIS A 97 -10.15 -7.39 -6.02
CA HIS A 97 -9.50 -6.28 -6.73
C HIS A 97 -8.09 -6.03 -6.20
N ALA A 98 -7.92 -6.02 -4.89
CA ALA A 98 -6.59 -5.86 -4.28
C ALA A 98 -5.67 -7.03 -4.65
N ALA A 99 -6.19 -8.24 -4.67
CA ALA A 99 -5.43 -9.42 -5.09
C ALA A 99 -4.94 -9.30 -6.53
N LEU A 100 -5.79 -8.79 -7.42
CA LEU A 100 -5.41 -8.57 -8.82
C LEU A 100 -4.27 -7.55 -8.93
N VAL A 101 -4.38 -6.42 -8.22
CA VAL A 101 -3.33 -5.40 -8.20
C VAL A 101 -2.02 -5.98 -7.68
N LEU A 102 -2.05 -6.75 -6.60
CA LEU A 102 -0.86 -7.40 -6.06
C LEU A 102 -0.22 -8.34 -7.07
N ARG A 103 -1.02 -9.17 -7.75
CA ARG A 103 -0.50 -10.11 -8.76
C ARG A 103 0.18 -9.39 -9.91
N ILE A 104 -0.42 -8.32 -10.41
CA ILE A 104 0.18 -7.52 -11.50
C ILE A 104 1.48 -6.88 -11.02
N ALA A 105 1.56 -6.50 -9.74
CA ALA A 105 2.78 -5.95 -9.14
C ALA A 105 3.86 -7.00 -8.83
N GLY A 106 3.61 -8.29 -9.15
CA GLY A 106 4.61 -9.34 -9.01
C GLY A 106 4.47 -10.20 -7.76
N PHE A 107 3.36 -10.10 -7.05
CA PHE A 107 3.08 -10.95 -5.89
C PHE A 107 2.51 -12.30 -6.34
N GLU A 108 2.89 -13.34 -5.62
CA GLU A 108 2.36 -14.70 -5.79
C GLU A 108 1.50 -15.06 -4.60
N LYS A 109 0.39 -15.74 -4.85
CA LYS A 109 -0.47 -16.25 -3.77
C LYS A 109 0.16 -17.51 -3.17
N ILE A 110 0.41 -17.51 -1.87
CA ILE A 110 1.03 -18.65 -1.16
C ILE A 110 0.08 -19.36 -0.21
N SER A 111 -1.02 -18.72 0.18
CA SER A 111 -2.09 -19.36 0.95
C SER A 111 -3.34 -18.49 0.85
N LYS A 112 -4.42 -18.87 1.55
CA LYS A 112 -5.65 -18.09 1.51
C LYS A 112 -5.39 -16.65 1.98
N ASN A 113 -5.70 -15.69 1.13
CA ASN A 113 -5.54 -14.26 1.39
C ASN A 113 -4.11 -13.79 1.65
N LYS A 114 -3.10 -14.65 1.44
CA LYS A 114 -1.70 -14.29 1.67
C LYS A 114 -0.90 -14.31 0.37
N TYR A 115 -0.12 -13.26 0.16
CA TYR A 115 0.68 -13.05 -1.05
C TYR A 115 2.10 -12.67 -0.68
N VAL A 116 3.07 -13.00 -1.54
CA VAL A 116 4.46 -12.63 -1.34
C VAL A 116 5.07 -12.16 -2.65
N ARG A 117 5.88 -11.10 -2.58
CA ARG A 117 6.74 -10.65 -3.68
C ARG A 117 8.19 -10.87 -3.24
N TYR A 118 8.86 -11.81 -3.90
CA TYR A 118 10.25 -12.13 -3.58
C TYR A 118 11.18 -11.03 -4.11
N LYS A 119 12.20 -10.67 -3.31
CA LYS A 119 13.09 -9.55 -3.64
C LYS A 119 13.87 -9.76 -4.94
N ASN A 120 14.07 -11.02 -5.34
CA ASN A 120 14.79 -11.39 -6.56
C ASN A 120 13.87 -11.99 -7.62
N GLY A 121 12.56 -11.83 -7.46
CA GLY A 121 11.55 -12.41 -8.33
C GLY A 121 11.10 -11.53 -9.49
#